data_a1111a47fe28e0127bb257d1574eeabf
#
_entry.id   a1111a47fe28e0127bb257d1574eeabf
#
_cell.length_a   1.000
_cell.length_b   1.000
_cell.length_c   1.000
_cell.angle_alpha   90.00
_cell.angle_beta   90.00
_cell.angle_gamma   90.00
#
_symmetry.space_group_name_H-M   'P 1'
#
loop_
_entity.id
_entity.type
_entity.pdbx_description
1 polymer ?
#
loop_
_entity_poly.entity_id
_entity_poly.type
_entity_poly.pdbx_seq_one_letter_code
_entity_poly.pdbx_strand_id
1 'polypeptide(L)'
;MKLLAPHLLARFALIAIALGLLPAVAVAQPKLEMHRAGVSADDGSGWHLAVSSKGSFSVLLPIPFNDFTTRDSATGETTYVVGGKSSEGIKFVAVELPPGAKPPPDLASIPKSLAATPGNKVSDVSRSTKGDADVLTLTVADGSKTLYMRCIQTKSVRYTLTIEFPNSYRELVAANKDRFFDSFKLKAKS
;
A
#
# COMPACT_ATOMS: atom_id res chain seq x y z
N MET A 1 8.57 14.64 -26.46
CA MET A 1 7.78 14.27 -25.29
C MET A 1 7.43 12.78 -25.40
N LYS A 2 8.16 11.89 -24.70
CA LYS A 2 7.80 10.45 -24.67
C LYS A 2 6.70 10.30 -23.62
N LEU A 3 5.50 9.95 -24.08
CA LEU A 3 4.39 9.54 -23.22
C LEU A 3 4.87 8.39 -22.32
N LEU A 4 4.80 8.58 -21.01
CA LEU A 4 5.00 7.53 -20.02
C LEU A 4 4.09 6.36 -20.39
N ALA A 5 4.67 5.16 -20.45
CA ALA A 5 3.97 3.96 -20.84
C ALA A 5 2.72 3.75 -19.95
N PRO A 6 1.54 3.51 -20.51
CA PRO A 6 0.28 3.38 -19.78
C PRO A 6 0.29 2.30 -18.69
N HIS A 7 1.23 1.37 -18.76
CA HIS A 7 1.41 0.29 -17.78
C HIS A 7 1.94 0.74 -16.39
N LEU A 8 2.63 1.90 -16.32
CA LEU A 8 3.10 2.44 -15.04
C LEU A 8 1.92 3.01 -14.23
N LEU A 9 1.02 3.70 -14.93
CA LEU A 9 -0.23 4.23 -14.35
C LEU A 9 -1.14 3.11 -13.84
N ALA A 10 -1.19 1.96 -14.53
CA ALA A 10 -2.02 0.82 -14.12
C ALA A 10 -1.56 0.19 -12.79
N ARG A 11 -0.24 0.13 -12.52
CA ARG A 11 0.29 -0.45 -11.26
C ARG A 11 0.03 0.47 -10.05
N PHE A 12 0.15 1.77 -10.23
CA PHE A 12 -0.25 2.74 -9.20
C PHE A 12 -1.77 2.85 -9.10
N ALA A 13 -2.49 2.66 -10.23
CA ALA A 13 -3.95 2.61 -10.25
C ALA A 13 -4.52 1.46 -9.40
N LEU A 14 -3.89 0.29 -9.37
CA LEU A 14 -4.34 -0.83 -8.53
C LEU A 14 -4.24 -0.52 -7.03
N ILE A 15 -3.14 0.11 -6.62
CA ILE A 15 -2.98 0.60 -5.24
C ILE A 15 -3.94 1.76 -4.97
N ALA A 16 -4.15 2.64 -5.95
CA ALA A 16 -5.05 3.79 -5.84
C ALA A 16 -6.54 3.40 -5.92
N ILE A 17 -6.92 2.36 -6.67
CA ILE A 17 -8.30 1.82 -6.70
C ILE A 17 -8.65 1.22 -5.33
N ALA A 18 -7.72 0.50 -4.70
CA ALA A 18 -7.89 0.06 -3.31
C ALA A 18 -8.03 1.25 -2.35
N LEU A 19 -7.52 2.44 -2.72
CA LEU A 19 -7.47 3.64 -1.92
C LEU A 19 -8.48 4.73 -2.36
N GLY A 20 -9.18 4.57 -3.49
CA GLY A 20 -10.19 5.54 -3.98
C GLY A 20 -9.60 6.86 -4.49
N LEU A 21 -8.38 6.87 -5.05
CA LEU A 21 -7.62 8.07 -5.46
C LEU A 21 -7.66 8.40 -6.96
N LEU A 22 -8.46 7.72 -7.80
CA LEU A 22 -8.45 7.99 -9.24
C LEU A 22 -9.80 8.50 -9.78
N PRO A 23 -9.77 9.48 -10.72
CA PRO A 23 -10.93 9.79 -11.55
C PRO A 23 -11.24 8.59 -12.48
N ALA A 24 -12.53 8.39 -12.74
CA ALA A 24 -13.07 7.27 -13.52
C ALA A 24 -12.57 7.29 -14.98
N VAL A 25 -11.46 6.68 -15.25
CA VAL A 25 -11.17 6.12 -16.56
C VAL A 25 -11.75 4.69 -16.51
N ALA A 26 -12.47 4.26 -17.53
CA ALA A 26 -13.03 2.91 -17.61
C ALA A 26 -11.90 1.86 -17.75
N VAL A 27 -11.20 1.63 -16.65
CA VAL A 27 -10.24 0.53 -16.51
C VAL A 27 -11.06 -0.69 -16.09
N ALA A 28 -10.88 -1.81 -16.77
CA ALA A 28 -11.48 -3.08 -16.39
C ALA A 28 -11.22 -3.31 -14.89
N GLN A 29 -12.29 -3.45 -14.11
CA GLN A 29 -12.17 -3.56 -12.65
C GLN A 29 -11.38 -4.83 -12.30
N PRO A 30 -10.41 -4.76 -11.40
CA PRO A 30 -9.67 -5.93 -10.96
C PRO A 30 -10.62 -6.93 -10.31
N LYS A 31 -10.43 -8.22 -10.58
CA LYS A 31 -11.16 -9.28 -9.91
C LYS A 31 -10.68 -9.34 -8.45
N LEU A 32 -11.61 -9.24 -7.51
CA LEU A 32 -11.35 -9.31 -6.08
C LEU A 32 -11.79 -10.68 -5.55
N GLU A 33 -10.91 -11.33 -4.79
CA GLU A 33 -11.20 -12.57 -4.06
C GLU A 33 -10.99 -12.33 -2.57
N MET A 34 -12.08 -12.31 -1.80
CA MET A 34 -12.06 -12.11 -0.35
C MET A 34 -11.74 -13.42 0.36
N HIS A 35 -10.74 -13.41 1.23
CA HIS A 35 -10.37 -14.57 2.05
C HIS A 35 -10.89 -14.44 3.48
N ARG A 36 -10.79 -13.22 4.06
CA ARG A 36 -11.31 -12.91 5.39
C ARG A 36 -11.86 -11.49 5.40
N ALA A 37 -12.99 -11.26 6.05
CA ALA A 37 -13.63 -9.97 6.17
C ALA A 37 -13.84 -9.58 7.63
N GLY A 38 -13.56 -8.32 7.98
CA GLY A 38 -13.87 -7.74 9.28
C GLY A 38 -13.17 -8.44 10.46
N VAL A 39 -11.94 -8.98 10.25
CA VAL A 39 -11.20 -9.66 11.32
C VAL A 39 -10.83 -8.67 12.41
N SER A 40 -11.25 -8.96 13.64
CA SER A 40 -11.09 -8.07 14.80
C SER A 40 -10.37 -8.73 15.99
N ALA A 41 -9.65 -9.85 15.77
CA ALA A 41 -8.85 -10.47 16.81
C ALA A 41 -7.75 -9.51 17.26
N ASP A 42 -7.91 -8.98 18.46
CA ASP A 42 -7.03 -7.98 19.06
C ASP A 42 -6.18 -8.65 20.15
N ASP A 43 -4.97 -8.15 20.34
CA ASP A 43 -4.02 -8.62 21.35
C ASP A 43 -4.22 -7.97 22.75
N GLY A 44 -5.33 -7.28 22.96
CA GLY A 44 -5.62 -6.49 24.17
C GLY A 44 -5.06 -5.06 24.13
N SER A 45 -4.33 -4.69 23.07
CA SER A 45 -3.77 -3.35 22.89
C SER A 45 -4.55 -2.46 21.92
N GLY A 46 -5.69 -2.95 21.40
CA GLY A 46 -6.47 -2.31 20.35
C GLY A 46 -5.85 -2.44 18.95
N TRP A 47 -4.82 -3.30 18.79
CA TRP A 47 -4.19 -3.59 17.50
C TRP A 47 -4.42 -5.05 17.11
N HIS A 48 -4.69 -5.27 15.84
CA HIS A 48 -5.00 -6.57 15.26
C HIS A 48 -3.81 -7.10 14.48
N LEU A 49 -3.34 -8.30 14.77
CA LEU A 49 -2.32 -8.97 13.98
C LEU A 49 -2.94 -9.49 12.67
N ALA A 50 -2.68 -8.77 11.59
CA ALA A 50 -3.10 -9.14 10.26
C ALA A 50 -2.01 -9.97 9.57
N VAL A 51 -2.25 -11.29 9.48
CA VAL A 51 -1.40 -12.22 8.72
C VAL A 51 -2.05 -12.45 7.38
N SER A 52 -1.43 -12.04 6.26
CA SER A 52 -2.00 -12.33 4.93
C SER A 52 -2.16 -13.84 4.71
N SER A 53 -3.32 -14.31 4.30
CA SER A 53 -3.56 -15.75 4.08
C SER A 53 -2.86 -16.27 2.82
N LYS A 54 -2.63 -15.43 1.83
CA LYS A 54 -2.01 -15.79 0.54
C LYS A 54 -0.62 -15.15 0.33
N GLY A 55 -0.39 -13.98 0.91
CA GLY A 55 0.92 -13.32 0.85
C GLY A 55 1.89 -13.84 1.91
N SER A 56 3.12 -13.38 1.83
CA SER A 56 4.26 -13.80 2.68
C SER A 56 4.57 -12.81 3.82
N PHE A 57 3.57 -12.08 4.33
CA PHE A 57 3.78 -11.02 5.31
C PHE A 57 2.71 -10.98 6.41
N SER A 58 3.03 -10.25 7.47
CA SER A 58 2.10 -9.83 8.52
C SER A 58 2.36 -8.39 8.95
N VAL A 59 1.34 -7.74 9.54
CA VAL A 59 1.41 -6.37 10.02
C VAL A 59 0.38 -6.15 11.14
N LEU A 60 0.62 -5.20 12.05
CA LEU A 60 -0.38 -4.78 13.03
C LEU A 60 -1.26 -3.66 12.45
N LEU A 61 -2.56 -3.74 12.65
CA LEU A 61 -3.54 -2.75 12.24
C LEU A 61 -4.35 -2.24 13.45
N PRO A 62 -4.58 -0.91 13.59
CA PRO A 62 -5.35 -0.37 14.72
C PRO A 62 -6.87 -0.46 14.51
N ILE A 63 -7.32 -1.18 13.49
CA ILE A 63 -8.72 -1.34 13.09
C ILE A 63 -8.96 -2.76 12.58
N PRO A 64 -10.21 -3.24 12.61
CA PRO A 64 -10.58 -4.49 11.94
C PRO A 64 -10.19 -4.47 10.46
N PHE A 65 -9.76 -5.60 9.92
CA PHE A 65 -9.20 -5.68 8.59
C PHE A 65 -9.85 -6.74 7.71
N ASN A 66 -9.70 -6.54 6.42
CA ASN A 66 -9.98 -7.52 5.38
C ASN A 66 -8.66 -8.08 4.84
N ASP A 67 -8.71 -9.33 4.39
CA ASP A 67 -7.61 -10.02 3.72
C ASP A 67 -8.13 -10.57 2.41
N PHE A 68 -7.57 -10.11 1.30
CA PHE A 68 -8.07 -10.41 -0.04
C PHE A 68 -6.96 -10.41 -1.08
N THR A 69 -7.26 -11.02 -2.20
CA THR A 69 -6.42 -10.99 -3.40
C THR A 69 -7.10 -10.12 -4.46
N THR A 70 -6.33 -9.31 -5.16
CA THR A 70 -6.79 -8.67 -6.39
C THR A 70 -6.03 -9.22 -7.58
N ARG A 71 -6.71 -9.37 -8.71
CA ARG A 71 -6.10 -9.78 -9.97
C ARG A 71 -6.44 -8.76 -11.03
N ASP A 72 -5.41 -8.16 -11.62
CA ASP A 72 -5.56 -7.27 -12.76
C ASP A 72 -6.08 -8.06 -13.95
N SER A 73 -7.20 -7.62 -14.53
CA SER A 73 -7.85 -8.34 -15.64
C SER A 73 -7.10 -8.18 -16.96
N ALA A 74 -6.27 -7.18 -17.13
CA ALA A 74 -5.51 -6.94 -18.35
C ALA A 74 -4.16 -7.65 -18.35
N THR A 75 -3.46 -7.65 -17.18
CA THR A 75 -2.11 -8.23 -17.06
C THR A 75 -2.11 -9.61 -16.42
N GLY A 76 -3.18 -9.98 -15.72
CA GLY A 76 -3.25 -11.19 -14.90
C GLY A 76 -2.41 -11.12 -13.61
N GLU A 77 -1.76 -9.99 -13.33
CA GLU A 77 -0.95 -9.81 -12.15
C GLU A 77 -1.81 -9.90 -10.87
N THR A 78 -1.31 -10.64 -9.92
CA THR A 78 -1.97 -10.88 -8.64
C THR A 78 -1.32 -10.01 -7.57
N THR A 79 -2.15 -9.50 -6.63
CA THR A 79 -1.68 -8.68 -5.50
C THR A 79 -2.35 -9.20 -4.23
N TYR A 80 -1.59 -9.38 -3.16
CA TYR A 80 -2.10 -9.80 -1.86
C TYR A 80 -2.24 -8.60 -0.95
N VAL A 81 -3.41 -8.42 -0.36
CA VAL A 81 -3.76 -7.21 0.38
C VAL A 81 -4.33 -7.55 1.75
N VAL A 82 -3.83 -6.89 2.78
CA VAL A 82 -4.47 -6.79 4.09
C VAL A 82 -4.71 -5.32 4.39
N GLY A 83 -5.91 -4.97 4.82
CA GLY A 83 -6.20 -3.58 5.14
C GLY A 83 -7.62 -3.34 5.64
N GLY A 84 -7.81 -2.15 6.19
CA GLY A 84 -9.10 -1.71 6.71
C GLY A 84 -9.28 -0.21 6.57
N LYS A 85 -10.53 0.22 6.80
CA LYS A 85 -10.91 1.63 6.83
C LYS A 85 -11.73 1.89 8.08
N SER A 86 -11.36 2.93 8.84
CA SER A 86 -12.13 3.37 10.00
C SER A 86 -13.36 4.19 9.58
N SER A 87 -14.28 4.44 10.53
CA SER A 87 -15.43 5.34 10.37
C SER A 87 -15.01 6.76 9.97
N GLU A 88 -13.86 7.22 10.46
CA GLU A 88 -13.29 8.54 10.20
C GLU A 88 -12.63 8.63 8.81
N GLY A 89 -12.59 7.54 8.06
CA GLY A 89 -12.00 7.50 6.73
C GLY A 89 -10.50 7.24 6.68
N ILE A 90 -9.88 6.89 7.84
CA ILE A 90 -8.47 6.50 7.89
C ILE A 90 -8.34 5.08 7.34
N LYS A 91 -7.46 4.89 6.35
CA LYS A 91 -7.21 3.60 5.73
C LYS A 91 -5.80 3.13 6.04
N PHE A 92 -5.67 1.91 6.52
CA PHE A 92 -4.40 1.20 6.70
C PHE A 92 -4.36 0.05 5.73
N VAL A 93 -3.33 -0.03 4.89
CA VAL A 93 -3.21 -1.08 3.88
C VAL A 93 -1.77 -1.55 3.78
N ALA A 94 -1.59 -2.86 3.75
CA ALA A 94 -0.33 -3.52 3.41
C ALA A 94 -0.56 -4.43 2.19
N VAL A 95 0.32 -4.29 1.22
CA VAL A 95 0.21 -4.92 -0.10
C VAL A 95 1.50 -5.65 -0.41
N GLU A 96 1.39 -6.87 -0.90
CA GLU A 96 2.47 -7.61 -1.54
C GLU A 96 2.22 -7.66 -3.05
N LEU A 97 3.21 -7.22 -3.82
CA LEU A 97 3.27 -7.39 -5.27
C LEU A 97 4.31 -8.48 -5.57
N PRO A 98 3.86 -9.71 -5.85
CA PRO A 98 4.79 -10.79 -6.20
C PRO A 98 5.46 -10.50 -7.56
N PRO A 99 6.49 -11.24 -7.91
CA PRO A 99 7.16 -11.10 -9.20
C PRO A 99 6.16 -11.24 -10.33
N GLY A 100 6.08 -10.21 -11.16
CA GLY A 100 5.27 -10.24 -12.40
C GLY A 100 6.14 -10.53 -13.61
N ALA A 101 5.51 -10.56 -14.79
CA ALA A 101 6.22 -10.72 -16.08
C ALA A 101 7.23 -9.58 -16.34
N LYS A 102 7.06 -8.44 -15.69
CA LYS A 102 7.98 -7.29 -15.76
C LYS A 102 8.51 -6.96 -14.37
N PRO A 103 9.80 -6.55 -14.26
CA PRO A 103 10.33 -6.10 -12.99
C PRO A 103 9.51 -4.88 -12.49
N PRO A 104 9.30 -4.76 -11.17
CA PRO A 104 8.65 -3.59 -10.60
C PRO A 104 9.48 -2.33 -10.93
N PRO A 105 8.82 -1.16 -11.09
CA PRO A 105 9.53 0.11 -11.28
C PRO A 105 10.56 0.33 -10.17
N ASP A 106 11.69 0.93 -10.50
CA ASP A 106 12.69 1.33 -9.50
C ASP A 106 12.02 2.20 -8.42
N LEU A 107 12.32 1.94 -7.15
CA LEU A 107 11.86 2.76 -6.02
C LEU A 107 12.23 4.24 -6.22
N ALA A 108 13.36 4.52 -6.89
CA ALA A 108 13.79 5.87 -7.23
C ALA A 108 12.78 6.65 -8.07
N SER A 109 12.01 5.98 -8.91
CA SER A 109 11.03 6.60 -9.80
C SER A 109 9.71 6.93 -9.11
N ILE A 110 9.39 6.30 -7.96
CA ILE A 110 8.10 6.42 -7.29
C ILE A 110 7.78 7.88 -6.89
N PRO A 111 8.67 8.63 -6.20
CA PRO A 111 8.35 10.00 -5.81
C PRO A 111 8.03 10.90 -7.00
N LYS A 112 8.81 10.77 -8.10
CA LYS A 112 8.58 11.53 -9.33
C LYS A 112 7.25 11.19 -9.99
N SER A 113 6.91 9.90 -10.03
CA SER A 113 5.64 9.45 -10.61
C SER A 113 4.43 9.95 -9.80
N LEU A 114 4.51 9.94 -8.47
CA LEU A 114 3.45 10.45 -7.60
C LEU A 114 3.31 11.98 -7.71
N ALA A 115 4.42 12.70 -7.79
CA ALA A 115 4.41 14.15 -7.98
C ALA A 115 3.90 14.60 -9.37
N ALA A 116 3.90 13.70 -10.36
CA ALA A 116 3.35 13.99 -11.69
C ALA A 116 1.81 14.00 -11.70
N THR A 117 1.14 13.50 -10.67
CA THR A 117 -0.31 13.58 -10.52
C THR A 117 -0.70 15.00 -10.08
N PRO A 118 -1.58 15.69 -10.83
CA PRO A 118 -2.01 17.03 -10.47
C PRO A 118 -2.58 17.10 -9.04
N GLY A 119 -2.15 18.10 -8.28
CA GLY A 119 -2.57 18.30 -6.88
C GLY A 119 -1.70 17.58 -5.85
N ASN A 120 -0.92 16.57 -6.23
CA ASN A 120 -0.05 15.88 -5.30
C ASN A 120 1.19 16.72 -4.94
N LYS A 121 1.47 16.79 -3.64
CA LYS A 121 2.73 17.28 -3.07
C LYS A 121 3.43 16.12 -2.39
N VAL A 122 4.62 15.76 -2.87
CA VAL A 122 5.46 14.70 -2.30
C VAL A 122 6.50 15.33 -1.39
N SER A 123 6.61 14.84 -0.16
CA SER A 123 7.57 15.30 0.87
C SER A 123 8.14 14.12 1.67
N ASP A 124 9.06 14.41 2.60
CA ASP A 124 9.65 13.47 3.56
C ASP A 124 10.23 12.20 2.89
N VAL A 125 10.80 12.38 1.70
CA VAL A 125 11.35 11.26 0.94
C VAL A 125 12.65 10.81 1.60
N SER A 126 12.65 9.58 2.11
CA SER A 126 13.85 8.95 2.67
C SER A 126 14.08 7.58 2.07
N ARG A 127 15.35 7.18 1.98
CA ARG A 127 15.76 5.88 1.49
C ARG A 127 16.75 5.26 2.47
N SER A 128 16.62 3.96 2.64
CA SER A 128 17.52 3.17 3.46
C SER A 128 17.58 1.74 2.92
N THR A 129 18.56 0.98 3.37
CA THR A 129 18.63 -0.46 3.15
C THR A 129 18.48 -1.17 4.49
N LYS A 130 17.65 -2.19 4.57
CA LYS A 130 17.44 -3.01 5.76
C LYS A 130 17.66 -4.47 5.39
N GLY A 131 18.80 -5.03 5.77
CA GLY A 131 19.24 -6.33 5.26
C GLY A 131 19.40 -6.28 3.74
N ASP A 132 18.76 -7.21 3.03
CA ASP A 132 18.78 -7.30 1.55
C ASP A 132 17.62 -6.51 0.89
N ALA A 133 16.90 -5.68 1.62
CA ALA A 133 15.77 -4.95 1.12
C ALA A 133 16.04 -3.45 1.06
N ASP A 134 15.71 -2.83 -0.07
CA ASP A 134 15.67 -1.38 -0.21
C ASP A 134 14.34 -0.84 0.31
N VAL A 135 14.39 0.21 1.10
CA VAL A 135 13.22 0.85 1.72
C VAL A 135 13.13 2.30 1.26
N LEU A 136 11.96 2.66 0.75
CA LEU A 136 11.57 4.04 0.46
C LEU A 136 10.42 4.42 1.39
N THR A 137 10.55 5.56 2.07
CA THR A 137 9.45 6.18 2.82
C THR A 137 9.19 7.56 2.27
N LEU A 138 7.92 7.95 2.15
CA LEU A 138 7.52 9.27 1.68
C LEU A 138 6.12 9.66 2.18
N THR A 139 5.82 10.94 2.05
CA THR A 139 4.49 11.53 2.29
C THR A 139 3.95 12.11 0.99
N VAL A 140 2.65 11.88 0.72
CA VAL A 140 1.93 12.55 -0.37
C VAL A 140 0.73 13.29 0.23
N ALA A 141 0.53 14.53 -0.14
CA ALA A 141 -0.64 15.32 0.23
C ALA A 141 -1.33 15.87 -1.02
N ASP A 142 -2.64 15.81 -1.09
CA ASP A 142 -3.46 16.31 -2.20
C ASP A 142 -4.41 17.46 -1.83
N GLY A 143 -4.13 18.18 -0.75
CA GLY A 143 -4.97 19.27 -0.24
C GLY A 143 -6.05 18.82 0.74
N SER A 144 -6.75 17.71 0.53
CA SER A 144 -7.78 17.18 1.43
C SER A 144 -7.31 16.02 2.28
N LYS A 145 -6.38 15.25 1.76
CA LYS A 145 -5.87 14.02 2.36
C LYS A 145 -4.35 14.00 2.40
N THR A 146 -3.85 13.16 3.29
CA THR A 146 -2.43 12.80 3.34
C THR A 146 -2.31 11.28 3.26
N LEU A 147 -1.27 10.83 2.55
CA LEU A 147 -0.84 9.44 2.44
C LEU A 147 0.58 9.33 3.00
N TYR A 148 0.77 8.54 4.03
CA TYR A 148 2.08 8.03 4.41
C TYR A 148 2.33 6.72 3.69
N MET A 149 3.50 6.56 3.09
CA MET A 149 3.86 5.37 2.31
C MET A 149 5.24 4.86 2.70
N ARG A 150 5.35 3.54 2.86
CA ARG A 150 6.63 2.82 2.93
C ARG A 150 6.62 1.70 1.89
N CYS A 151 7.58 1.74 0.97
CA CYS A 151 7.83 0.67 0.01
C CYS A 151 9.07 -0.11 0.45
N ILE A 152 8.99 -1.43 0.42
CA ILE A 152 10.08 -2.35 0.75
C ILE A 152 10.28 -3.24 -0.48
N GLN A 153 11.43 -3.14 -1.11
CA GLN A 153 11.79 -3.91 -2.29
C GLN A 153 12.87 -4.93 -1.94
N THR A 154 12.50 -6.19 -1.98
CA THR A 154 13.46 -7.31 -1.97
C THR A 154 13.91 -7.61 -3.40
N LYS A 155 14.78 -8.61 -3.58
CA LYS A 155 15.21 -9.05 -4.92
C LYS A 155 14.07 -9.42 -5.86
N SER A 156 12.96 -9.95 -5.32
CA SER A 156 11.86 -10.51 -6.13
C SER A 156 10.49 -9.94 -5.82
N VAL A 157 10.26 -9.40 -4.62
CA VAL A 157 8.93 -9.00 -4.16
C VAL A 157 8.96 -7.57 -3.68
N ARG A 158 7.91 -6.81 -3.98
CA ARG A 158 7.67 -5.48 -3.40
C ARG A 158 6.53 -5.54 -2.41
N TYR A 159 6.76 -4.92 -1.27
CA TYR A 159 5.71 -4.63 -0.29
C TYR A 159 5.48 -3.12 -0.25
N THR A 160 4.21 -2.74 -0.14
CA THR A 160 3.83 -1.33 0.02
C THR A 160 2.88 -1.21 1.19
N LEU A 161 3.25 -0.43 2.18
CA LEU A 161 2.44 -0.10 3.33
C LEU A 161 1.97 1.35 3.20
N THR A 162 0.69 1.59 3.41
CA THR A 162 0.12 2.93 3.30
C THR A 162 -0.84 3.24 4.44
N ILE A 163 -0.86 4.51 4.85
CA ILE A 163 -1.89 5.09 5.70
C ILE A 163 -2.44 6.30 4.96
N GLU A 164 -3.68 6.22 4.46
CA GLU A 164 -4.39 7.36 3.87
C GLU A 164 -5.38 7.92 4.88
N PHE A 165 -5.43 9.24 5.03
CA PHE A 165 -6.31 9.88 6.01
C PHE A 165 -6.66 11.32 5.62
N PRO A 166 -7.84 11.84 6.05
CA PRO A 166 -8.16 13.26 5.95
C PRO A 166 -7.16 14.10 6.77
N ASN A 167 -6.79 15.28 6.28
CA ASN A 167 -5.78 16.12 6.91
C ASN A 167 -6.10 16.52 8.37
N SER A 168 -7.39 16.51 8.77
CA SER A 168 -7.82 16.73 10.14
C SER A 168 -7.32 15.69 11.16
N TYR A 169 -6.88 14.52 10.70
CA TYR A 169 -6.38 13.43 11.55
C TYR A 169 -4.85 13.30 11.55
N ARG A 170 -4.13 14.31 11.03
CA ARG A 170 -2.67 14.26 10.85
C ARG A 170 -1.91 13.94 12.15
N GLU A 171 -2.24 14.60 13.25
CA GLU A 171 -1.56 14.39 14.53
C GLU A 171 -1.80 12.99 15.09
N LEU A 172 -3.07 12.53 15.07
CA LEU A 172 -3.45 11.21 15.50
C LEU A 172 -2.70 10.11 14.71
N VAL A 173 -2.66 10.26 13.39
CA VAL A 173 -2.00 9.28 12.51
C VAL A 173 -0.49 9.34 12.66
N ALA A 174 0.09 10.54 12.80
CA ALA A 174 1.53 10.70 13.01
C ALA A 174 2.01 9.99 14.29
N ALA A 175 1.23 10.03 15.36
CA ALA A 175 1.56 9.36 16.63
C ALA A 175 1.56 7.82 16.52
N ASN A 176 0.85 7.25 15.53
CA ASN A 176 0.65 5.80 15.41
C ASN A 176 1.33 5.17 14.18
N LYS A 177 1.82 6.00 13.24
CA LYS A 177 2.34 5.51 11.95
C LYS A 177 3.51 4.55 12.08
N ASP A 178 4.42 4.83 13.02
CA ASP A 178 5.63 4.03 13.18
C ASP A 178 5.30 2.64 13.72
N ARG A 179 4.33 2.52 14.64
CA ARG A 179 3.86 1.23 15.12
C ARG A 179 3.31 0.37 13.97
N PHE A 180 2.55 0.95 13.04
CA PHE A 180 2.09 0.24 11.85
C PHE A 180 3.25 -0.19 10.96
N PHE A 181 4.10 0.76 10.56
CA PHE A 181 5.18 0.49 9.62
C PHE A 181 6.23 -0.49 10.16
N ASP A 182 6.58 -0.38 11.44
CA ASP A 182 7.63 -1.19 12.06
C ASP A 182 7.15 -2.57 12.50
N SER A 183 5.83 -2.76 12.59
CA SER A 183 5.22 -4.06 12.84
C SER A 183 5.30 -5.03 11.65
N PHE A 184 5.62 -4.53 10.46
CA PHE A 184 5.71 -5.35 9.26
C PHE A 184 6.79 -6.44 9.39
N LYS A 185 6.40 -7.67 9.12
CA LYS A 185 7.29 -8.84 9.15
C LYS A 185 7.04 -9.72 7.94
N LEU A 186 8.11 -10.25 7.37
CA LEU A 186 8.01 -11.36 6.43
C LEU A 186 7.74 -12.66 7.19
N LYS A 187 6.88 -13.50 6.65
CA LYS A 187 6.70 -14.85 7.16
C LYS A 187 7.96 -15.66 6.92
N ALA A 188 8.36 -16.47 7.88
CA ALA A 188 9.38 -17.48 7.63
C ALA A 188 8.90 -18.39 6.47
N LYS A 189 9.79 -18.68 5.54
CA LYS A 189 9.51 -19.72 4.55
C LYS A 189 9.41 -21.03 5.30
N SER A 190 8.21 -21.63 5.32
CA SER A 190 8.02 -23.00 5.76
C SER A 190 8.57 -23.98 4.73
#